data_f7b2607247168065d655c510281e605d
#
_entry.id   f7b2607247168065d655c510281e605d
#
_cell.length_a   1.000
_cell.length_b   1.000
_cell.length_c   1.000
_cell.angle_alpha   90.00
_cell.angle_beta   90.00
_cell.angle_gamma   90.00
#
_symmetry.space_group_name_H-M   'P 1'
#
loop_
_entity.id
_entity.type
_entity.pdbx_description
1 polymer ?
#
loop_
_entity_poly.entity_id
_entity_poly.type
_entity_poly.pdbx_seq_one_letter_code
_entity_poly.pdbx_strand_id
1 'polypeptide(L)'
;MNRMTDITYYVALPFIATDDGFAAGEPTECLNLLAVVARAEALSRKQGNVGAVAFSRTGDPDTGDFGDAKVLKKFGTVPDDLSGL
;
A
#
# COMPACT_ATOMS: atom_id res chain seq x y z
N MET A 1 -12.06 15.77 -16.34
CA MET A 1 -12.96 16.45 -15.41
C MET A 1 -12.93 15.78 -14.05
N ASN A 2 -12.74 16.54 -13.00
CA ASN A 2 -12.72 15.98 -11.66
C ASN A 2 -14.13 15.61 -11.24
N ARG A 3 -14.28 14.41 -10.71
CA ARG A 3 -15.53 14.01 -10.08
C ARG A 3 -15.49 14.42 -8.63
N MET A 4 -16.59 14.92 -8.12
CA MET A 4 -16.71 15.28 -6.71
C MET A 4 -16.59 14.06 -5.80
N THR A 5 -16.88 12.87 -6.36
CA THR A 5 -16.90 11.62 -5.59
C THR A 5 -15.61 10.84 -5.65
N ASP A 6 -14.62 11.27 -6.45
CA ASP A 6 -13.34 10.57 -6.50
C ASP A 6 -12.57 10.78 -5.21
N ILE A 7 -12.10 9.67 -4.65
CA ILE A 7 -11.33 9.66 -3.41
C ILE A 7 -10.02 8.94 -3.65
N THR A 8 -8.95 9.46 -3.04
CA THR A 8 -7.65 8.80 -3.05
C THR A 8 -7.44 8.15 -1.69
N TYR A 9 -7.20 6.84 -1.72
CA TYR A 9 -6.84 6.08 -0.53
C TYR A 9 -5.34 5.86 -0.50
N TYR A 10 -4.74 6.06 0.66
CA TYR A 10 -3.32 5.81 0.90
C TYR A 10 -3.20 4.60 1.80
N VAL A 11 -2.46 3.59 1.35
CA VAL A 11 -2.39 2.31 2.06
C VAL A 11 -0.93 1.91 2.26
N ALA A 12 -0.61 1.52 3.48
CA ALA A 12 0.68 0.92 3.83
C ALA A 12 0.48 -0.58 3.99
N LEU A 13 1.25 -1.37 3.25
CA LEU A 13 1.10 -2.82 3.23
C LEU A 13 2.43 -3.48 3.58
N PRO A 14 2.49 -4.19 4.73
CA PRO A 14 3.70 -4.91 5.09
C PRO A 14 3.79 -6.27 4.40
N PHE A 15 5.01 -6.78 4.30
CA PHE A 15 5.26 -8.11 3.76
C PHE A 15 6.05 -8.94 4.73
N ILE A 16 5.73 -10.22 4.81
CA ILE A 16 6.48 -11.21 5.58
C ILE A 16 7.07 -12.23 4.62
N ALA A 17 8.21 -12.79 5.00
CA ALA A 17 8.82 -13.88 4.23
C ALA A 17 8.10 -15.19 4.55
N THR A 18 7.88 -16.00 3.51
CA THR A 18 7.32 -17.34 3.63
C THR A 18 8.26 -18.32 2.96
N ASP A 19 7.99 -19.61 3.10
CA ASP A 19 8.81 -20.64 2.47
C ASP A 19 8.83 -20.50 0.95
N ASP A 20 7.74 -20.02 0.37
CA ASP A 20 7.59 -19.92 -1.08
C ASP A 20 7.80 -18.50 -1.61
N GLY A 21 8.16 -17.54 -0.76
CA GLY A 21 8.35 -16.16 -1.19
C GLY A 21 7.86 -15.16 -0.16
N PHE A 22 6.84 -14.38 -0.51
CA PHE A 22 6.33 -13.32 0.34
C PHE A 22 4.82 -13.42 0.49
N ALA A 23 4.33 -13.03 1.66
CA ALA A 23 2.91 -12.88 1.90
C ALA A 23 2.63 -11.46 2.40
N ALA A 24 1.55 -10.87 1.93
CA ALA A 24 1.12 -9.57 2.40
C ALA A 24 0.51 -9.71 3.79
N GLY A 25 0.86 -8.80 4.68
CA GLY A 25 0.24 -8.69 5.98
C GLY A 25 -1.02 -7.83 5.91
N GLU A 26 -1.41 -7.29 7.05
CA GLU A 26 -2.63 -6.49 7.14
C GLU A 26 -2.37 -5.07 6.65
N PRO A 27 -3.16 -4.56 5.68
CA PRO A 27 -2.97 -3.20 5.20
C PRO A 27 -3.48 -2.18 6.21
N THR A 28 -2.83 -1.01 6.21
CA THR A 28 -3.24 0.11 7.05
C THR A 28 -3.55 1.31 6.16
N GLU A 29 -4.77 1.80 6.23
CA GLU A 29 -5.17 3.01 5.51
C GLU A 29 -4.71 4.25 6.27
N CYS A 30 -4.16 5.21 5.54
CA CYS A 30 -3.66 6.47 6.10
C CYS A 30 -4.34 7.65 5.41
N LEU A 31 -4.26 8.81 6.04
CA LEU A 31 -5.00 9.99 5.59
C LEU A 31 -4.33 10.77 4.47
N ASN A 32 -3.00 10.65 4.34
CA ASN A 32 -2.28 11.44 3.35
C ASN A 32 -0.95 10.77 3.01
N LEU A 33 -0.25 11.39 2.05
CA LEU A 33 1.01 10.87 1.53
C LEU A 33 2.08 10.75 2.62
N LEU A 34 2.27 11.78 3.43
CA LEU A 34 3.30 11.75 4.47
C LEU A 34 3.00 10.66 5.51
N ALA A 35 1.74 10.54 5.89
CA ALA A 35 1.33 9.55 6.88
C ALA A 35 1.54 8.12 6.37
N VAL A 36 1.21 7.86 5.10
CA VAL A 36 1.34 6.51 4.57
C VAL A 36 2.80 6.11 4.40
N VAL A 37 3.65 7.04 3.97
CA VAL A 37 5.08 6.76 3.83
C VAL A 37 5.69 6.47 5.20
N ALA A 38 5.37 7.29 6.21
CA ALA A 38 5.86 7.06 7.57
C ALA A 38 5.36 5.72 8.13
N ARG A 39 4.11 5.37 7.87
CA ARG A 39 3.55 4.10 8.34
C ARG A 39 4.24 2.92 7.67
N ALA A 40 4.46 2.99 6.35
CA ALA A 40 5.14 1.91 5.64
C ALA A 40 6.56 1.72 6.15
N GLU A 41 7.26 2.81 6.42
CA GLU A 41 8.61 2.72 7.01
C GLU A 41 8.57 2.03 8.37
N ALA A 42 7.64 2.44 9.24
CA ALA A 42 7.51 1.83 10.56
C ALA A 42 7.16 0.34 10.46
N LEU A 43 6.25 -0.01 9.55
CA LEU A 43 5.88 -1.41 9.35
C LEU A 43 7.06 -2.24 8.85
N SER A 44 7.90 -1.68 7.99
CA SER A 44 9.06 -2.40 7.47
C SER A 44 10.08 -2.75 8.56
N ARG A 45 10.08 -1.98 9.65
CA ARG A 45 10.99 -2.19 10.78
C ARG A 45 10.40 -3.07 11.86
N LYS A 46 9.12 -3.38 11.77
CA LYS A 46 8.46 -4.20 12.78
C LYS A 46 8.96 -5.62 12.71
N GLN A 47 9.22 -6.21 13.88
CA GLN A 47 9.69 -7.59 13.95
C GLN A 47 8.70 -8.54 13.27
N GLY A 48 9.23 -9.44 12.43
CA GLY A 48 8.42 -10.36 11.66
C GLY A 48 8.14 -9.89 10.24
N ASN A 49 8.29 -8.59 9.97
CA ASN A 49 8.14 -8.06 8.62
C ASN A 49 9.50 -7.95 7.95
N VAL A 50 9.53 -8.13 6.64
CA VAL A 50 10.77 -7.98 5.85
C VAL A 50 10.74 -6.73 5.00
N GLY A 51 9.59 -6.14 4.79
CA GLY A 51 9.46 -4.91 4.04
C GLY A 51 8.03 -4.40 4.08
N ALA A 52 7.81 -3.27 3.44
CA ALA A 52 6.49 -2.68 3.31
C ALA A 52 6.45 -1.77 2.10
N VAL A 53 5.25 -1.56 1.57
CA VAL A 53 5.05 -0.66 0.45
C VAL A 53 3.96 0.36 0.79
N ALA A 54 4.19 1.61 0.39
CA ALA A 54 3.18 2.65 0.45
C ALA A 54 2.62 2.84 -0.96
N PHE A 55 1.31 2.79 -1.09
CA PHE A 55 0.67 2.98 -2.39
C PHE A 55 -0.63 3.76 -2.24
N SER A 56 -1.14 4.24 -3.36
CA SER A 56 -2.42 4.94 -3.39
C SER A 56 -3.30 4.37 -4.49
N ARG A 57 -4.61 4.50 -4.31
CA ARG A 57 -5.61 4.21 -5.32
C ARG A 57 -6.63 5.33 -5.31
N THR A 58 -7.04 5.74 -6.51
CA THR A 58 -8.05 6.80 -6.66
C THR A 58 -9.22 6.24 -7.42
N GLY A 59 -10.43 6.55 -6.97
CA GLY A 59 -11.62 6.11 -7.63
C GLY A 59 -12.88 6.58 -6.94
N ASP A 60 -14.00 6.06 -7.40
CA ASP A 60 -15.33 6.41 -6.92
C ASP A 60 -15.86 5.28 -6.04
N PRO A 61 -15.96 5.50 -4.71
CA PRO A 61 -16.46 4.45 -3.82
C PRO A 61 -17.94 4.10 -4.07
N ASP A 62 -18.70 5.00 -4.66
CA ASP A 62 -20.12 4.73 -4.93
C ASP A 62 -20.30 3.71 -6.06
N THR A 63 -19.42 3.75 -7.06
CA THR A 63 -19.48 2.81 -8.18
C THR A 63 -18.52 1.64 -8.03
N GLY A 64 -17.54 1.77 -7.14
CA GLY A 64 -16.47 0.78 -6.98
C GLY A 64 -15.40 0.84 -8.05
N ASP A 65 -15.42 1.84 -8.90
CA ASP A 65 -14.45 2.00 -9.98
C ASP A 65 -13.18 2.66 -9.44
N PHE A 66 -12.12 1.87 -9.30
CA PHE A 66 -10.83 2.36 -8.86
C PHE A 66 -9.79 2.11 -9.93
N GLY A 67 -8.87 3.05 -10.09
CA GLY A 67 -7.71 2.88 -10.94
C GLY A 67 -6.69 1.94 -10.33
N ASP A 68 -5.61 1.70 -11.06
CA ASP A 68 -4.52 0.87 -10.59
C ASP A 68 -3.83 1.50 -9.39
N ALA A 69 -3.27 0.66 -8.54
CA ALA A 69 -2.49 1.13 -7.42
C ALA A 69 -1.23 1.83 -7.91
N LYS A 70 -0.94 2.99 -7.33
CA LYS A 70 0.28 3.73 -7.63
C LYS A 70 1.24 3.55 -6.47
N VAL A 71 2.38 2.90 -6.73
CA VAL A 71 3.40 2.70 -5.70
C VAL A 71 4.08 4.03 -5.42
N LEU A 72 4.07 4.43 -4.16
CA LEU A 72 4.66 5.70 -3.73
C LEU A 72 6.06 5.51 -3.20
N LYS A 73 6.27 4.47 -2.38
CA LYS A 73 7.59 4.15 -1.84
C LYS A 73 7.63 2.72 -1.35
N LYS A 74 8.81 2.11 -1.46
CA LYS A 74 9.08 0.75 -0.98
C LYS A 74 10.15 0.82 0.11
N PHE A 75 9.98 0.01 1.14
CA PHE A 75 10.95 -0.09 2.24
C PHE A 75 11.30 -1.55 2.45
N GLY A 76 12.59 -1.82 2.60
CA GLY A 76 13.06 -3.18 2.85
C GLY A 76 12.84 -4.09 1.65
N THR A 77 12.54 -5.35 1.93
CA THR A 77 12.36 -6.36 0.89
C THR A 77 10.87 -6.51 0.58
N VAL A 78 10.51 -6.23 -0.68
CA VAL A 78 9.13 -6.38 -1.17
C VAL A 78 9.16 -7.16 -2.47
N PRO A 79 8.04 -7.80 -2.86
CA PRO A 79 7.99 -8.50 -4.14
C PRO A 79 8.24 -7.55 -5.30
N ASP A 80 8.90 -8.04 -6.35
CA ASP A 80 9.12 -7.25 -7.56
C ASP A 80 7.82 -6.98 -8.31
N ASP A 81 6.91 -7.95 -8.29
CA ASP A 81 5.63 -7.83 -8.96
C ASP A 81 4.55 -7.42 -7.96
N LEU A 82 4.15 -6.16 -8.01
CA LEU A 82 3.11 -5.61 -7.16
C LEU A 82 1.78 -5.41 -7.90
N SER A 83 1.59 -6.09 -9.02
CA SER A 83 0.38 -5.92 -9.83
C SER A 83 -0.88 -6.39 -9.12
N GLY A 84 -0.76 -7.16 -8.06
CA GLY A 84 -1.90 -7.60 -7.26
C GLY A 84 -2.44 -6.60 -6.25
N LEU A 85 -1.83 -5.43 -6.17
CA LEU A 85 -2.28 -4.40 -5.23
C LEU A 85 -3.64 -3.82 -5.60
#